data_fc1149cac5614dd9f3bf3de85ce91779
#
_entry.id   fc1149cac5614dd9f3bf3de85ce91779
#
_cell.length_a   1.000
_cell.length_b   1.000
_cell.length_c   1.000
_cell.angle_alpha   90.00
_cell.angle_beta   90.00
_cell.angle_gamma   90.00
#
_symmetry.space_group_name_H-M   'P 1'
#
loop_
_entity.id
_entity.type
_entity.pdbx_description
1 polymer ?
#
loop_
_entity_poly.entity_id
_entity_poly.type
_entity_poly.pdbx_seq_one_letter_code
_entity_poly.pdbx_strand_id
1 'polypeptide(L)'
;MRLPPVLLLLFVLSACALFGGGRKYVVFFQERSAQLDRQAQSVISGAAARANTNPASSVKVIGYTDSAGSPAADVARSQQRAQTVADALVADGVAANRLVREGRGQTRENSGVASRRVEIIIDP
;
A
#
# COMPACT_ATOMS: atom_id res chain seq x y z
N MET A 1 -37.15 14.05 48.47
CA MET A 1 -37.04 14.00 47.02
C MET A 1 -35.62 13.85 46.61
N ARG A 2 -35.34 12.80 45.94
CA ARG A 2 -33.99 12.53 45.42
C ARG A 2 -34.09 12.36 43.94
N LEU A 3 -33.28 13.13 43.22
CA LEU A 3 -33.13 12.94 41.80
C LEU A 3 -32.20 11.74 41.56
N PRO A 4 -32.55 10.88 40.66
CA PRO A 4 -31.64 9.83 40.28
C PRO A 4 -30.38 10.47 39.66
N PRO A 5 -29.24 9.90 39.90
CA PRO A 5 -28.06 10.34 39.17
C PRO A 5 -28.33 10.15 37.70
N VAL A 6 -28.15 11.21 36.96
CA VAL A 6 -28.16 11.14 35.53
C VAL A 6 -27.02 10.21 35.15
N LEU A 7 -27.39 9.03 34.73
CA LEU A 7 -26.46 8.09 34.14
C LEU A 7 -26.01 8.70 32.82
N LEU A 8 -24.92 9.41 32.92
CA LEU A 8 -24.26 9.92 31.70
C LEU A 8 -23.72 8.69 30.94
N LEU A 9 -24.54 8.22 30.04
CA LEU A 9 -24.15 7.14 29.14
C LEU A 9 -23.07 7.72 28.22
N LEU A 10 -21.84 7.49 28.60
CA LEU A 10 -20.71 7.71 27.75
C LEU A 10 -20.81 6.71 26.58
N PHE A 11 -21.53 7.13 25.57
CA PHE A 11 -21.42 6.50 24.26
C PHE A 11 -20.04 6.83 23.71
N VAL A 12 -19.07 6.04 24.07
CA VAL A 12 -17.84 6.01 23.32
C VAL A 12 -18.16 5.33 22.00
N LEU A 13 -18.53 6.16 21.03
CA LEU A 13 -18.63 5.69 19.66
C LEU A 13 -17.22 5.35 19.19
N SER A 14 -16.87 4.11 19.33
CA SER A 14 -15.72 3.56 18.64
C SER A 14 -16.09 3.35 17.17
N ALA A 15 -16.32 4.47 16.47
CA ALA A 15 -16.69 4.45 15.05
C ALA A 15 -15.55 3.91 14.17
N CYS A 16 -14.33 3.88 14.69
CA CYS A 16 -13.17 3.40 13.95
C CYS A 16 -13.16 1.89 13.71
N ALA A 17 -13.92 1.11 14.49
CA ALA A 17 -13.95 -0.34 14.34
C ALA A 17 -14.87 -0.82 13.21
N LEU A 18 -15.79 0.03 12.74
CA LEU A 18 -16.74 -0.32 11.68
C LEU A 18 -16.22 -0.05 10.28
N PHE A 19 -15.15 0.74 10.15
CA PHE A 19 -14.53 1.08 8.88
C PHE A 19 -13.09 0.58 8.83
N GLY A 20 -12.88 -0.66 9.24
CA GLY A 20 -11.59 -1.32 9.17
C GLY A 20 -11.16 -1.52 7.71
N GLY A 21 -11.03 -0.42 6.97
CA GLY A 21 -10.46 -0.44 5.63
C GLY A 21 -9.00 -0.83 5.67
N GLY A 22 -8.53 -1.44 4.59
CA GLY A 22 -7.12 -1.76 4.42
C GLY A 22 -6.26 -0.50 4.50
N ARG A 23 -5.01 -0.69 4.85
CA ARG A 23 -4.01 0.38 4.86
C ARG A 23 -3.34 0.44 3.50
N LYS A 24 -3.16 1.65 2.99
CA LYS A 24 -2.49 1.88 1.72
C LYS A 24 -1.21 2.68 1.96
N TYR A 25 -0.12 2.17 1.40
CA TYR A 25 1.16 2.87 1.33
C TYR A 25 1.52 3.08 -0.12
N VAL A 26 2.13 4.21 -0.43
CA VAL A 26 2.48 4.56 -1.81
C VAL A 26 3.99 4.78 -1.91
N VAL A 27 4.59 4.10 -2.88
CA VAL A 27 6.02 4.22 -3.21
C VAL A 27 6.13 4.86 -4.59
N PHE A 28 6.90 5.93 -4.69
CA PHE A 28 7.12 6.63 -5.95
C PHE A 28 8.46 6.26 -6.56
N PHE A 29 8.52 6.33 -7.88
CA PHE A 29 9.71 6.01 -8.66
C PHE A 29 10.14 7.16 -9.54
N GLN A 30 11.43 7.23 -9.81
CA GLN A 30 11.97 8.11 -10.81
C GLN A 30 11.57 7.64 -12.21
N GLU A 31 11.62 8.56 -13.16
CA GLU A 31 11.30 8.27 -14.55
C GLU A 31 12.15 7.10 -15.08
N ARG A 32 11.50 6.14 -15.72
CA ARG A 32 12.14 4.95 -16.31
C ARG A 32 12.93 4.08 -15.33
N SER A 33 12.69 4.23 -14.05
CA SER A 33 13.41 3.51 -12.99
C SER A 33 12.49 2.59 -12.22
N ALA A 34 13.05 1.48 -11.76
CA ALA A 34 12.47 0.60 -10.76
C ALA A 34 13.37 0.50 -9.51
N GLN A 35 14.25 1.48 -9.31
CA GLN A 35 15.13 1.54 -8.15
C GLN A 35 14.43 2.21 -6.97
N LEU A 36 14.70 1.70 -5.78
CA LEU A 36 14.18 2.25 -4.54
C LEU A 36 15.16 3.27 -3.99
N ASP A 37 14.69 4.50 -3.81
CA ASP A 37 15.44 5.50 -3.07
C ASP A 37 15.24 5.32 -1.55
N ARG A 38 15.91 6.15 -0.77
CA ARG A 38 15.85 6.05 0.70
C ARG A 38 14.43 6.26 1.24
N GLN A 39 13.68 7.19 0.65
CA GLN A 39 12.30 7.45 1.05
C GLN A 39 11.40 6.26 0.73
N ALA A 40 11.57 5.65 -0.44
CA ALA A 40 10.84 4.45 -0.82
C ALA A 40 11.12 3.30 0.14
N GLN A 41 12.37 3.09 0.50
CA GLN A 41 12.76 2.07 1.48
C GLN A 41 12.11 2.31 2.84
N SER A 42 12.04 3.55 3.28
CA SER A 42 11.39 3.93 4.54
C SER A 42 9.88 3.63 4.52
N VAL A 43 9.20 3.96 3.43
CA VAL A 43 7.78 3.64 3.26
C VAL A 43 7.55 2.13 3.29
N ILE A 44 8.39 1.37 2.60
CA ILE A 44 8.27 -0.10 2.55
C ILE A 44 8.50 -0.71 3.94
N SER A 45 9.50 -0.23 4.68
CA SER A 45 9.75 -0.70 6.05
C SER A 45 8.55 -0.45 6.96
N GLY A 46 7.92 0.71 6.83
CA GLY A 46 6.71 1.02 7.59
C GLY A 46 5.54 0.11 7.21
N ALA A 47 5.37 -0.16 5.92
CA ALA A 47 4.34 -1.07 5.44
C ALA A 47 4.59 -2.51 5.93
N ALA A 48 5.83 -2.98 5.90
CA ALA A 48 6.19 -4.30 6.40
C ALA A 48 5.91 -4.44 7.90
N ALA A 49 6.26 -3.44 8.68
CA ALA A 49 5.96 -3.43 10.11
C ALA A 49 4.46 -3.52 10.37
N ARG A 50 3.67 -2.77 9.61
CA ARG A 50 2.21 -2.80 9.72
C ARG A 50 1.65 -4.15 9.31
N ALA A 51 2.12 -4.73 8.21
CA ALA A 51 1.68 -6.04 7.74
C ALA A 51 1.96 -7.13 8.78
N ASN A 52 3.05 -7.02 9.50
CA ASN A 52 3.45 -8.01 10.51
C ASN A 52 2.70 -7.86 11.84
N THR A 53 1.93 -6.79 12.05
CA THR A 53 1.02 -6.70 13.20
C THR A 53 -0.19 -7.65 13.05
N ASN A 54 -0.52 -8.03 11.82
CA ASN A 54 -1.56 -9.02 11.55
C ASN A 54 -1.06 -9.99 10.45
N PRO A 55 -0.35 -11.05 10.83
CA PRO A 55 0.25 -11.97 9.85
C PRO A 55 -0.73 -12.70 8.94
N ALA A 56 -2.02 -12.69 9.28
CA ALA A 56 -3.07 -13.29 8.45
C ALA A 56 -3.53 -12.40 7.30
N SER A 57 -3.20 -11.11 7.33
CA SER A 57 -3.59 -10.17 6.26
C SER A 57 -2.88 -10.48 4.97
N SER A 58 -3.60 -10.34 3.85
CA SER A 58 -2.96 -10.34 2.53
C SER A 58 -2.40 -8.95 2.22
N VAL A 59 -1.36 -8.94 1.41
CA VAL A 59 -0.67 -7.71 1.02
C VAL A 59 -0.65 -7.65 -0.50
N LYS A 60 -1.36 -6.68 -1.07
CA LYS A 60 -1.36 -6.44 -2.51
C LYS A 60 -0.29 -5.41 -2.87
N VAL A 61 0.45 -5.69 -3.92
CA VAL A 61 1.49 -4.80 -4.43
C VAL A 61 1.16 -4.51 -5.88
N ILE A 62 0.69 -3.30 -6.16
CA ILE A 62 0.17 -2.91 -7.46
C ILE A 62 1.04 -1.83 -8.06
N GLY A 63 1.71 -2.16 -9.17
CA GLY A 63 2.56 -1.24 -9.89
C GLY A 63 1.83 -0.49 -10.99
N TYR A 64 2.23 0.76 -11.18
CA TYR A 64 1.76 1.64 -12.24
C TYR A 64 2.93 2.36 -12.91
N THR A 65 2.67 2.90 -14.06
CA THR A 65 3.63 3.75 -14.78
C THR A 65 2.92 4.90 -15.48
N ASP A 66 3.68 5.91 -15.84
CA ASP A 66 3.24 6.91 -16.81
C ASP A 66 3.34 6.35 -18.22
N SER A 67 2.73 7.04 -19.18
CA SER A 67 2.80 6.66 -20.58
C SER A 67 4.17 7.03 -21.15
N ALA A 68 5.10 6.08 -21.18
CA ALA A 68 6.45 6.29 -21.66
C ALA A 68 6.82 5.41 -22.85
N GLY A 69 5.88 4.59 -23.34
CA GLY A 69 6.14 3.67 -24.43
C GLY A 69 4.87 2.98 -24.91
N SER A 70 5.01 1.78 -25.41
CA SER A 70 3.87 0.96 -25.79
C SER A 70 3.13 0.45 -24.55
N PRO A 71 1.84 0.11 -24.66
CA PRO A 71 1.11 -0.49 -23.56
C PRO A 71 1.77 -1.73 -22.95
N ALA A 72 2.37 -2.57 -23.79
CA ALA A 72 3.09 -3.76 -23.33
C ALA A 72 4.34 -3.39 -22.52
N ALA A 73 5.10 -2.39 -22.95
CA ALA A 73 6.27 -1.90 -22.23
C ALA A 73 5.86 -1.25 -20.89
N ASP A 74 4.76 -0.54 -20.87
CA ASP A 74 4.24 0.09 -19.65
C ASP A 74 3.81 -0.94 -18.63
N VAL A 75 3.13 -2.00 -19.05
CA VAL A 75 2.77 -3.12 -18.17
C VAL A 75 4.03 -3.79 -17.63
N ALA A 76 5.00 -4.08 -18.49
CA ALA A 76 6.25 -4.72 -18.08
C ALA A 76 6.98 -3.90 -17.01
N ARG A 77 7.05 -2.58 -17.18
CA ARG A 77 7.68 -1.69 -16.21
C ARG A 77 6.91 -1.65 -14.88
N SER A 78 5.59 -1.62 -14.95
CA SER A 78 4.76 -1.64 -13.74
C SER A 78 4.91 -2.95 -12.96
N GLN A 79 5.05 -4.08 -13.66
CA GLN A 79 5.36 -5.37 -13.07
C GLN A 79 6.73 -5.39 -12.41
N GLN A 80 7.73 -4.82 -13.06
CA GLN A 80 9.07 -4.71 -12.51
C GLN A 80 9.10 -3.88 -11.22
N ARG A 81 8.40 -2.76 -11.19
CA ARG A 81 8.28 -1.94 -9.99
C ARG A 81 7.57 -2.67 -8.86
N ALA A 82 6.48 -3.36 -9.16
CA ALA A 82 5.78 -4.17 -8.17
C ALA A 82 6.68 -5.29 -7.63
N GLN A 83 7.46 -5.93 -8.48
CA GLN A 83 8.41 -6.97 -8.07
C GLN A 83 9.49 -6.41 -7.15
N THR A 84 10.05 -5.26 -7.48
CA THR A 84 11.07 -4.60 -6.65
C THR A 84 10.53 -4.31 -5.24
N VAL A 85 9.32 -3.78 -5.15
CA VAL A 85 8.68 -3.50 -3.86
C VAL A 85 8.36 -4.78 -3.10
N ALA A 86 7.85 -5.80 -3.79
CA ALA A 86 7.56 -7.10 -3.17
C ALA A 86 8.82 -7.74 -2.59
N ASP A 87 9.93 -7.71 -3.32
CA ASP A 87 11.20 -8.24 -2.85
C ASP A 87 11.71 -7.49 -1.61
N ALA A 88 11.54 -6.17 -1.58
CA ALA A 88 11.90 -5.36 -0.43
C ALA A 88 11.02 -5.66 0.80
N LEU A 89 9.71 -5.88 0.60
CA LEU A 89 8.82 -6.30 1.68
C LEU A 89 9.23 -7.66 2.27
N VAL A 90 9.63 -8.60 1.44
CA VAL A 90 10.16 -9.90 1.90
C VAL A 90 11.44 -9.70 2.70
N ALA A 91 12.35 -8.86 2.21
CA ALA A 91 13.59 -8.53 2.92
C ALA A 91 13.31 -7.90 4.29
N ASP A 92 12.22 -7.15 4.41
CA ASP A 92 11.78 -6.52 5.65
C ASP A 92 10.87 -7.43 6.52
N GLY A 93 10.74 -8.70 6.17
CA GLY A 93 10.12 -9.71 7.03
C GLY A 93 8.69 -10.10 6.68
N VAL A 94 8.14 -9.65 5.55
CA VAL A 94 6.82 -10.10 5.10
C VAL A 94 6.95 -11.45 4.39
N ALA A 95 6.15 -12.43 4.79
CA ALA A 95 6.17 -13.73 4.16
C ALA A 95 5.74 -13.64 2.68
N ALA A 96 6.51 -14.25 1.81
CA ALA A 96 6.30 -14.16 0.36
C ALA A 96 4.91 -14.68 -0.08
N ASN A 97 4.39 -15.68 0.61
CA ASN A 97 3.08 -16.26 0.29
C ASN A 97 1.88 -15.36 0.64
N ARG A 98 2.13 -14.24 1.33
CA ARG A 98 1.10 -13.24 1.62
C ARG A 98 0.98 -12.19 0.53
N LEU A 99 1.96 -12.10 -0.36
CA LEU A 99 2.05 -11.05 -1.36
C LEU A 99 1.33 -11.43 -2.64
N VAL A 100 0.49 -10.51 -3.12
CA VAL A 100 -0.13 -10.58 -4.44
C VAL A 100 0.41 -9.42 -5.25
N ARG A 101 1.09 -9.71 -6.35
CA ARG A 101 1.74 -8.71 -7.20
C ARG A 101 0.97 -8.52 -8.48
N GLU A 102 0.82 -7.27 -8.89
CA GLU A 102 0.14 -6.91 -10.12
C GLU A 102 0.79 -5.68 -10.73
N GLY A 103 1.01 -5.71 -12.05
CA GLY A 103 1.40 -4.55 -12.81
C GLY A 103 0.25 -4.14 -13.72
N ARG A 104 -0.27 -2.94 -13.54
CA ARG A 104 -1.43 -2.43 -14.29
C ARG A 104 -1.07 -1.51 -15.44
N GLY A 105 0.21 -1.21 -15.59
CA GLY A 105 0.67 -0.34 -16.67
C GLY A 105 0.30 1.12 -16.39
N GLN A 106 -0.14 1.78 -17.46
CA GLN A 106 -0.45 3.20 -17.43
C GLN A 106 -1.68 3.51 -16.55
N THR A 107 -1.57 4.56 -15.75
CA THR A 107 -2.73 5.10 -15.03
C THR A 107 -3.59 5.95 -15.96
N ARG A 108 -4.88 5.98 -15.72
CA ARG A 108 -5.81 6.82 -16.48
C ARG A 108 -5.68 8.30 -16.15
N GLU A 109 -5.11 8.61 -15.00
CA GLU A 109 -5.33 9.91 -14.40
C GLU A 109 -4.27 10.93 -14.77
N ASN A 110 -3.01 10.54 -14.94
CA ASN A 110 -1.99 11.56 -15.17
C ASN A 110 -0.66 11.00 -15.66
N SER A 111 0.05 11.84 -16.34
CA SER A 111 1.49 11.74 -16.54
C SER A 111 2.20 12.27 -15.28
N GLY A 112 3.45 11.89 -15.07
CA GLY A 112 4.32 12.43 -14.03
C GLY A 112 4.47 11.54 -12.81
N VAL A 113 4.94 12.14 -11.73
CA VAL A 113 5.34 11.43 -10.51
C VAL A 113 4.22 10.57 -9.94
N ALA A 114 2.99 11.08 -9.90
CA ALA A 114 1.85 10.35 -9.35
C ALA A 114 1.57 9.05 -10.10
N SER A 115 1.90 8.98 -11.38
CA SER A 115 1.71 7.78 -12.20
C SER A 115 2.82 6.75 -12.01
N ARG A 116 3.99 7.17 -11.56
CA ARG A 116 5.16 6.31 -11.34
C ARG A 116 5.15 5.79 -9.91
N ARG A 117 4.20 4.90 -9.61
CA ARG A 117 4.01 4.44 -8.24
C ARG A 117 3.75 2.95 -8.13
N VAL A 118 3.99 2.46 -6.93
CA VAL A 118 3.50 1.17 -6.46
C VAL A 118 2.65 1.42 -5.23
N GLU A 119 1.48 0.84 -5.21
CA GLU A 119 0.60 0.86 -4.05
C GLU A 119 0.74 -0.45 -3.28
N ILE A 120 0.97 -0.34 -1.99
CA ILE A 120 0.98 -1.48 -1.06
C ILE A 120 -0.31 -1.41 -0.27
N ILE A 121 -1.18 -2.39 -0.45
CA ILE A 121 -2.48 -2.44 0.20
C ILE A 121 -2.51 -3.61 1.15
N ILE A 122 -2.66 -3.31 2.43
CA ILE A 122 -2.71 -4.30 3.50
C ILE A 122 -4.15 -4.44 3.94
N ASP A 123 -4.74 -5.61 3.70
CA ASP A 123 -6.10 -5.89 4.15
C ASP A 123 -6.15 -5.95 5.68
N PRO A 124 -7.30 -5.59 6.29
CA PRO A 124 -7.46 -5.64 7.73
C PRO A 124 -7.37 -7.05 8.30
#